data_21066176d5d2eb9a97975c7b15dda96e
#
_entry.id   21066176d5d2eb9a97975c7b15dda96e
#
_cell.length_a   1.000
_cell.length_b   1.000
_cell.length_c   1.000
_cell.angle_alpha   90.00
_cell.angle_beta   90.00
_cell.angle_gamma   90.00
#
_symmetry.space_group_name_H-M   'P 1'
#
loop_
_entity.id
_entity.type
_entity.pdbx_description
1 polymer ?
#
loop_
_entity_poly.entity_id
_entity_poly.type
_entity_poly.pdbx_seq_one_letter_code
_entity_poly.pdbx_strand_id
1 'polypeptide(L)'
;MRAAFIILIGGLSCLAISCAKDSPQPASIPGQLTDIPEGFDEIKYPSGNEFNMARWMLGKRLFFDPILSADGNVSCGSCHKPHLAFSDDVAFSPGANGAPGTRNAPSLANVAYHPYFTREGGVPTLEMQILVPIQEHNEFNTNIVELAEILSKDQSYIEMSQAAYERNPDPYVITRAIANFERTLISGNSAFDQYYYLGNKMALSSVQKIGLDLFFGKANCSSCHGGFNFTQYAFENNGLYESFDDPGRFRLNRDSADLSRFKVPSLRNVALTAPYMHDGSLLSLTDVVEHYNEGGKNHPNKSSQIKPLHLSEGEVIALVSFLEGLTDYSFITNKLLQP
;
A
#
# COMPACT_ATOMS: atom_id res chain seq x y z
N MET A 1 -85.74 -13.57 -48.12
CA MET A 1 -84.82 -12.53 -47.69
C MET A 1 -84.42 -12.85 -46.29
N ARG A 2 -83.19 -13.34 -46.09
CA ARG A 2 -82.60 -13.66 -44.74
C ARG A 2 -81.41 -12.71 -44.57
N ALA A 3 -81.50 -11.82 -43.59
CA ALA A 3 -80.42 -10.90 -43.22
C ALA A 3 -79.48 -11.66 -42.24
N ALA A 4 -78.21 -11.65 -42.57
CA ALA A 4 -77.15 -12.18 -41.72
C ALA A 4 -76.55 -11.02 -40.86
N PHE A 5 -76.59 -11.21 -39.53
CA PHE A 5 -75.95 -10.33 -38.56
C PHE A 5 -74.48 -10.76 -38.37
N ILE A 6 -73.52 -9.92 -38.67
CA ILE A 6 -72.10 -10.11 -38.36
C ILE A 6 -71.82 -9.45 -37.04
N ILE A 7 -71.45 -10.25 -36.03
CA ILE A 7 -70.97 -9.77 -34.72
C ILE A 7 -69.46 -9.58 -34.82
N LEU A 8 -68.98 -8.35 -34.74
CA LEU A 8 -67.55 -8.01 -34.59
C LEU A 8 -67.15 -8.15 -33.10
N ILE A 9 -66.31 -9.14 -32.79
CA ILE A 9 -65.69 -9.26 -31.48
C ILE A 9 -64.39 -8.48 -31.51
N GLY A 10 -64.38 -7.30 -30.87
CA GLY A 10 -63.17 -6.51 -30.66
C GLY A 10 -62.29 -7.12 -29.57
N GLY A 11 -61.18 -7.71 -29.95
CA GLY A 11 -60.18 -8.20 -29.00
C GLY A 11 -59.37 -7.06 -28.38
N LEU A 12 -59.52 -6.81 -27.12
CA LEU A 12 -58.73 -5.87 -26.30
C LEU A 12 -57.39 -6.54 -25.95
N SER A 13 -56.32 -6.23 -26.68
CA SER A 13 -54.96 -6.68 -26.34
C SER A 13 -54.41 -5.83 -25.17
N CYS A 14 -54.40 -6.36 -23.96
CA CYS A 14 -53.65 -5.78 -22.86
C CYS A 14 -52.15 -5.96 -23.10
N LEU A 15 -51.47 -4.89 -23.46
CA LEU A 15 -50.01 -4.80 -23.42
C LEU A 15 -49.55 -4.74 -21.95
N ALA A 16 -49.10 -5.87 -21.42
CA ALA A 16 -48.37 -5.89 -20.15
C ALA A 16 -47.01 -5.26 -20.33
N ILE A 17 -46.86 -4.00 -19.90
CA ILE A 17 -45.56 -3.35 -19.79
C ILE A 17 -44.85 -4.00 -18.59
N SER A 18 -43.96 -4.95 -18.87
CA SER A 18 -43.05 -5.51 -17.88
C SER A 18 -42.02 -4.45 -17.57
N CYS A 19 -42.12 -3.76 -16.43
CA CYS A 19 -41.00 -3.00 -15.86
C CYS A 19 -39.97 -4.02 -15.38
N ALA A 20 -39.09 -4.46 -16.29
CA ALA A 20 -37.83 -5.07 -15.88
C ALA A 20 -37.06 -3.97 -15.14
N LYS A 21 -36.88 -4.14 -13.83
CA LYS A 21 -35.87 -3.38 -13.10
C LYS A 21 -34.52 -3.72 -13.76
N ASP A 22 -33.96 -2.78 -14.49
CA ASP A 22 -32.58 -2.88 -14.93
C ASP A 22 -31.73 -3.10 -13.68
N SER A 23 -31.25 -4.31 -13.48
CA SER A 23 -30.20 -4.58 -12.51
C SER A 23 -29.00 -3.71 -12.94
N PRO A 24 -28.44 -2.88 -12.06
CA PRO A 24 -27.28 -2.08 -12.43
C PRO A 24 -26.21 -3.03 -12.98
N GLN A 25 -25.85 -2.87 -14.25
CA GLN A 25 -24.70 -3.60 -14.79
C GLN A 25 -23.49 -3.29 -13.90
N PRO A 26 -22.72 -4.31 -13.51
CA PRO A 26 -21.50 -4.07 -12.76
C PRO A 26 -20.66 -3.08 -13.55
N ALA A 27 -20.27 -1.98 -12.88
CA ALA A 27 -19.42 -0.96 -13.48
C ALA A 27 -18.20 -1.66 -14.11
N SER A 28 -17.91 -1.34 -15.37
CA SER A 28 -16.71 -1.87 -16.04
C SER A 28 -15.49 -1.53 -15.19
N ILE A 29 -14.67 -2.53 -14.89
CA ILE A 29 -13.41 -2.34 -14.15
C ILE A 29 -12.56 -1.37 -14.98
N PRO A 30 -12.15 -0.21 -14.45
CA PRO A 30 -11.13 0.58 -15.11
C PRO A 30 -9.86 -0.27 -15.19
N GLY A 31 -9.36 -0.57 -16.40
CA GLY A 31 -8.16 -1.39 -16.61
C GLY A 31 -6.99 -0.97 -15.71
N GLN A 32 -6.86 0.33 -15.46
CA GLN A 32 -5.85 0.94 -14.59
C GLN A 32 -5.79 0.43 -13.14
N LEU A 33 -6.83 -0.27 -12.62
CA LEU A 33 -6.83 -0.78 -11.23
C LEU A 33 -6.25 -2.19 -11.11
N THR A 34 -6.24 -2.96 -12.18
CA THR A 34 -5.81 -4.36 -12.18
C THR A 34 -4.70 -4.64 -13.18
N ASP A 35 -4.23 -3.61 -13.90
CA ASP A 35 -3.12 -3.73 -14.84
C ASP A 35 -1.84 -4.06 -14.08
N ILE A 36 -1.16 -5.11 -14.50
CA ILE A 36 0.13 -5.51 -13.95
C ILE A 36 1.22 -4.88 -14.81
N PRO A 37 2.10 -4.06 -14.24
CA PRO A 37 3.20 -3.46 -14.98
C PRO A 37 4.15 -4.51 -15.55
N GLU A 38 4.76 -4.20 -16.69
CA GLU A 38 5.75 -5.08 -17.31
C GLU A 38 6.89 -5.40 -16.32
N GLY A 39 7.24 -6.67 -16.23
CA GLY A 39 8.28 -7.17 -15.32
C GLY A 39 7.82 -7.43 -13.88
N PHE A 40 6.52 -7.26 -13.59
CA PHE A 40 5.95 -7.58 -12.28
C PHE A 40 5.28 -8.95 -12.28
N ASP A 41 5.25 -9.60 -11.13
CA ASP A 41 4.50 -10.83 -10.91
C ASP A 41 2.99 -10.56 -10.88
N GLU A 42 2.19 -11.60 -11.08
CA GLU A 42 0.75 -11.53 -10.90
C GLU A 42 0.36 -11.28 -9.43
N ILE A 43 -0.65 -10.42 -9.22
CA ILE A 43 -1.19 -10.15 -7.87
C ILE A 43 -1.96 -11.38 -7.40
N LYS A 44 -1.59 -11.88 -6.21
CA LYS A 44 -2.29 -13.00 -5.57
C LYS A 44 -3.42 -12.49 -4.70
N TYR A 45 -4.64 -12.83 -5.09
CA TYR A 45 -5.83 -12.61 -4.27
C TYR A 45 -6.15 -13.87 -3.46
N PRO A 46 -6.45 -13.77 -2.16
CA PRO A 46 -6.92 -14.94 -1.40
C PRO A 46 -8.31 -15.36 -1.85
N SER A 47 -8.60 -16.67 -1.72
CA SER A 47 -9.94 -17.20 -2.00
C SER A 47 -11.00 -16.47 -1.16
N GLY A 48 -12.06 -16.05 -1.84
CA GLY A 48 -13.16 -15.29 -1.23
C GLY A 48 -12.88 -13.79 -1.06
N ASN A 49 -11.69 -13.30 -1.48
CA ASN A 49 -11.39 -11.88 -1.57
C ASN A 49 -10.70 -11.50 -2.89
N GLU A 50 -11.09 -12.15 -3.97
CA GLU A 50 -10.71 -11.78 -5.33
C GLU A 50 -11.14 -10.34 -5.61
N PHE A 51 -10.45 -9.68 -6.55
CA PHE A 51 -10.81 -8.32 -6.95
C PHE A 51 -12.28 -8.26 -7.41
N ASN A 52 -13.01 -7.31 -6.84
CA ASN A 52 -14.38 -6.99 -7.21
C ASN A 52 -14.59 -5.49 -7.00
N MET A 53 -15.24 -4.82 -7.95
CA MET A 53 -15.43 -3.36 -7.89
C MET A 53 -16.22 -2.91 -6.65
N ALA A 54 -17.25 -3.67 -6.23
CA ALA A 54 -18.00 -3.32 -5.03
C ALA A 54 -17.15 -3.45 -3.76
N ARG A 55 -16.29 -4.49 -3.67
CA ARG A 55 -15.31 -4.67 -2.58
C ARG A 55 -14.30 -3.53 -2.56
N TRP A 56 -13.77 -3.17 -3.74
CA TRP A 56 -12.82 -2.09 -3.90
C TRP A 56 -13.41 -0.73 -3.48
N MET A 57 -14.65 -0.42 -3.92
CA MET A 57 -15.33 0.83 -3.55
C MET A 57 -15.58 0.94 -2.05
N LEU A 58 -16.05 -0.15 -1.43
CA LEU A 58 -16.22 -0.20 0.01
C LEU A 58 -14.88 -0.04 0.74
N GLY A 59 -13.84 -0.73 0.28
CA GLY A 59 -12.49 -0.65 0.84
C GLY A 59 -11.89 0.74 0.73
N LYS A 60 -12.03 1.40 -0.42
CA LYS A 60 -11.60 2.78 -0.63
C LYS A 60 -12.32 3.73 0.32
N ARG A 61 -13.65 3.62 0.44
CA ARG A 61 -14.42 4.45 1.36
C ARG A 61 -13.95 4.26 2.80
N LEU A 62 -13.81 3.02 3.26
CA LEU A 62 -13.31 2.72 4.60
C LEU A 62 -11.89 3.25 4.83
N PHE A 63 -10.99 3.13 3.84
CA PHE A 63 -9.62 3.59 3.94
C PHE A 63 -9.50 5.10 4.22
N PHE A 64 -10.42 5.91 3.68
CA PHE A 64 -10.42 7.36 3.84
C PHE A 64 -11.42 7.87 4.89
N ASP A 65 -12.24 6.99 5.48
CA ASP A 65 -13.26 7.39 6.46
C ASP A 65 -12.69 7.42 7.89
N PRO A 66 -12.70 8.57 8.57
CA PRO A 66 -12.23 8.67 9.94
C PRO A 66 -13.12 7.97 10.97
N ILE A 67 -14.30 7.45 10.58
CA ILE A 67 -15.18 6.62 11.42
C ILE A 67 -14.45 5.40 12.01
N LEU A 68 -13.30 5.02 11.43
CA LEU A 68 -12.49 3.89 11.89
C LEU A 68 -11.78 4.15 13.21
N SER A 69 -11.59 5.40 13.63
CA SER A 69 -10.88 5.73 14.87
C SER A 69 -11.81 6.04 16.03
N ALA A 70 -11.33 5.83 17.26
CA ALA A 70 -12.09 6.02 18.48
C ALA A 70 -12.64 7.45 18.66
N ASP A 71 -11.94 8.45 18.13
CA ASP A 71 -12.32 9.88 18.20
C ASP A 71 -12.92 10.43 16.90
N GLY A 72 -13.00 9.58 15.84
CA GLY A 72 -13.54 9.99 14.55
C GLY A 72 -12.68 10.98 13.77
N ASN A 73 -11.37 11.08 14.06
CA ASN A 73 -10.47 12.06 13.44
C ASN A 73 -9.38 11.44 12.56
N VAL A 74 -9.12 10.14 12.67
CA VAL A 74 -8.03 9.44 11.99
C VAL A 74 -8.58 8.38 11.04
N SER A 75 -8.11 8.41 9.80
CA SER A 75 -8.34 7.36 8.79
C SER A 75 -7.01 6.75 8.35
N CYS A 76 -7.03 5.64 7.58
CA CYS A 76 -5.79 5.11 6.98
C CYS A 76 -5.11 6.18 6.12
N GLY A 77 -5.90 6.94 5.34
CA GLY A 77 -5.42 8.04 4.51
C GLY A 77 -4.79 9.22 5.28
N SER A 78 -5.00 9.32 6.60
CA SER A 78 -4.35 10.35 7.43
C SER A 78 -2.84 10.13 7.57
N CYS A 79 -2.42 8.84 7.66
CA CYS A 79 -1.03 8.41 7.82
C CYS A 79 -0.46 7.81 6.53
N HIS A 80 -1.32 7.43 5.58
CA HIS A 80 -0.96 6.89 4.27
C HIS A 80 -1.49 7.81 3.17
N LYS A 81 -0.80 8.96 3.00
CA LYS A 81 -1.20 10.04 2.10
C LYS A 81 -0.91 9.69 0.64
N PRO A 82 -1.91 9.69 -0.28
CA PRO A 82 -1.71 9.27 -1.67
C PRO A 82 -0.60 10.00 -2.40
N HIS A 83 -0.47 11.32 -2.21
CA HIS A 83 0.55 12.14 -2.87
C HIS A 83 1.98 11.89 -2.35
N LEU A 84 2.12 11.19 -1.21
CA LEU A 84 3.40 10.72 -0.64
C LEU A 84 3.56 9.20 -0.85
N ALA A 85 3.00 8.67 -1.94
CA ALA A 85 3.01 7.25 -2.23
C ALA A 85 2.43 6.39 -1.08
N PHE A 86 1.38 6.88 -0.43
CA PHE A 86 0.72 6.25 0.72
C PHE A 86 1.66 6.04 1.91
N SER A 87 2.55 7.02 2.19
CA SER A 87 3.31 7.18 3.43
C SER A 87 2.94 8.49 4.12
N ASP A 88 3.68 8.86 5.16
CA ASP A 88 3.50 10.13 5.89
C ASP A 88 4.78 11.00 5.80
N ASP A 89 4.64 12.31 6.05
CA ASP A 89 5.71 13.31 6.03
C ASP A 89 6.23 13.68 7.44
N VAL A 90 5.85 12.91 8.46
CA VAL A 90 6.30 13.06 9.85
C VAL A 90 6.98 11.78 10.35
N ALA A 91 7.87 11.91 11.33
CA ALA A 91 8.55 10.76 11.92
C ALA A 91 7.56 9.76 12.56
N PHE A 92 6.59 10.29 13.30
CA PHE A 92 5.53 9.53 13.96
C PHE A 92 4.18 10.19 13.67
N SER A 93 3.32 9.48 12.98
CA SER A 93 1.96 9.95 12.68
C SER A 93 1.14 10.08 13.96
N PRO A 94 0.32 11.13 14.10
CA PRO A 94 -0.61 11.24 15.23
C PRO A 94 -1.76 10.24 15.06
N GLY A 95 -2.02 9.45 16.08
CA GLY A 95 -3.19 8.57 16.18
C GLY A 95 -4.38 9.25 16.85
N ALA A 96 -5.39 8.46 17.20
CA ALA A 96 -6.58 8.91 17.90
C ALA A 96 -6.22 9.65 19.19
N ASN A 97 -6.94 10.72 19.48
CA ASN A 97 -6.68 11.65 20.60
C ASN A 97 -5.27 12.29 20.55
N GLY A 98 -4.61 12.33 19.41
CA GLY A 98 -3.29 12.91 19.24
C GLY A 98 -2.16 12.06 19.83
N ALA A 99 -2.40 10.78 20.15
CA ALA A 99 -1.36 9.87 20.62
C ALA A 99 -0.28 9.70 19.52
N PRO A 100 1.03 9.83 19.83
CA PRO A 100 2.06 9.65 18.82
C PRO A 100 2.25 8.19 18.46
N GLY A 101 2.38 7.89 17.18
CA GLY A 101 2.85 6.60 16.72
C GLY A 101 4.24 6.25 17.26
N THR A 102 4.64 5.00 17.14
CA THR A 102 5.94 4.52 17.65
C THR A 102 6.95 4.26 16.54
N ARG A 103 6.50 4.28 15.29
CA ARG A 103 7.32 4.05 14.09
C ARG A 103 6.84 4.94 12.95
N ASN A 104 7.75 5.23 12.04
CA ASN A 104 7.43 5.93 10.81
C ASN A 104 6.50 5.09 9.92
N ALA A 105 5.46 5.72 9.36
CA ALA A 105 4.49 5.07 8.48
C ALA A 105 5.14 4.65 7.14
N PRO A 106 5.13 3.35 6.78
CA PRO A 106 5.70 2.90 5.52
C PRO A 106 4.79 3.25 4.35
N SER A 107 5.37 3.37 3.15
CA SER A 107 4.59 3.40 1.92
C SER A 107 3.78 2.11 1.73
N LEU A 108 2.55 2.22 1.21
CA LEU A 108 1.72 1.09 0.80
C LEU A 108 1.85 0.77 -0.70
N ALA A 109 2.72 1.49 -1.43
CA ALA A 109 2.97 1.18 -2.84
C ALA A 109 3.42 -0.30 -2.98
N ASN A 110 2.74 -1.03 -3.85
CA ASN A 110 3.00 -2.44 -4.12
C ASN A 110 2.85 -3.39 -2.91
N VAL A 111 2.09 -3.00 -1.90
CA VAL A 111 1.84 -3.83 -0.71
C VAL A 111 1.24 -5.20 -1.06
N ALA A 112 0.56 -5.33 -2.20
CA ALA A 112 0.02 -6.57 -2.74
C ALA A 112 1.07 -7.70 -2.89
N TYR A 113 2.34 -7.35 -3.07
CA TYR A 113 3.45 -8.30 -3.28
C TYR A 113 4.20 -8.65 -2.00
N HIS A 114 3.83 -8.06 -0.85
CA HIS A 114 4.50 -8.33 0.41
C HIS A 114 4.17 -9.75 0.91
N PRO A 115 5.17 -10.58 1.23
CA PRO A 115 4.93 -11.93 1.72
C PRO A 115 4.48 -11.97 3.19
N TYR A 116 4.70 -10.88 3.92
CA TYR A 116 4.30 -10.64 5.30
C TYR A 116 4.33 -9.14 5.61
N PHE A 117 3.64 -8.75 6.69
CA PHE A 117 3.34 -7.36 7.01
C PHE A 117 3.92 -6.97 8.36
N THR A 118 3.82 -5.70 8.73
CA THR A 118 4.57 -4.96 9.75
C THR A 118 6.07 -4.85 9.44
N ARG A 119 6.77 -3.97 10.14
CA ARG A 119 8.22 -3.80 9.96
C ARG A 119 9.03 -4.99 10.47
N GLU A 120 8.47 -5.78 11.38
CA GLU A 120 9.05 -7.01 11.91
C GLU A 120 8.53 -8.30 11.26
N GLY A 121 7.54 -8.21 10.33
CA GLY A 121 7.00 -9.35 9.59
C GLY A 121 6.12 -10.29 10.42
N GLY A 122 5.45 -9.76 11.45
CA GLY A 122 4.62 -10.54 12.37
C GLY A 122 3.26 -10.96 11.84
N VAL A 123 2.83 -10.42 10.70
CA VAL A 123 1.48 -10.62 10.17
C VAL A 123 1.55 -11.27 8.79
N PRO A 124 0.86 -12.41 8.57
CA PRO A 124 1.02 -13.20 7.35
C PRO A 124 0.15 -12.75 6.18
N THR A 125 -0.93 -12.00 6.40
CA THR A 125 -1.86 -11.57 5.32
C THR A 125 -2.24 -10.10 5.46
N LEU A 126 -2.58 -9.47 4.33
CA LEU A 126 -3.01 -8.08 4.31
C LEU A 126 -4.31 -7.87 5.10
N GLU A 127 -5.25 -8.83 5.02
CA GLU A 127 -6.50 -8.80 5.80
C GLU A 127 -6.23 -8.79 7.31
N MET A 128 -5.23 -9.54 7.78
CA MET A 128 -4.83 -9.51 9.19
C MET A 128 -4.08 -8.22 9.54
N GLN A 129 -3.35 -7.64 8.58
CA GLN A 129 -2.65 -6.37 8.80
C GLN A 129 -3.60 -5.24 9.15
N ILE A 130 -4.79 -5.22 8.55
CA ILE A 130 -5.82 -4.18 8.82
C ILE A 130 -6.23 -4.16 10.31
N LEU A 131 -6.16 -5.29 11.00
CA LEU A 131 -6.49 -5.36 12.43
C LEU A 131 -5.46 -4.66 13.32
N VAL A 132 -4.21 -4.57 12.86
CA VAL A 132 -3.11 -4.00 13.68
C VAL A 132 -3.36 -2.52 13.98
N PRO A 133 -3.47 -1.62 12.99
CA PRO A 133 -3.72 -0.20 13.25
C PRO A 133 -5.07 0.05 13.95
N ILE A 134 -6.11 -0.74 13.64
CA ILE A 134 -7.43 -0.56 14.26
C ILE A 134 -7.36 -0.75 15.78
N GLN A 135 -6.60 -1.75 16.25
CA GLN A 135 -6.51 -2.08 17.67
C GLN A 135 -5.35 -1.39 18.40
N GLU A 136 -4.39 -0.83 17.65
CA GLU A 136 -3.23 -0.20 18.26
C GLU A 136 -3.64 1.11 18.97
N HIS A 137 -3.27 1.19 20.27
CA HIS A 137 -3.66 2.30 21.12
C HIS A 137 -3.16 3.66 20.62
N ASN A 138 -1.98 3.67 20.00
CA ASN A 138 -1.36 4.88 19.45
C ASN A 138 -1.75 5.17 17.99
N GLU A 139 -2.69 4.40 17.42
CA GLU A 139 -3.20 4.58 16.05
C GLU A 139 -4.72 4.81 16.09
N PHE A 140 -5.58 3.85 15.74
CA PHE A 140 -7.03 4.05 15.76
C PHE A 140 -7.66 3.87 17.14
N ASN A 141 -7.04 3.10 18.04
CA ASN A 141 -7.51 2.86 19.40
C ASN A 141 -8.98 2.43 19.48
N THR A 142 -9.41 1.53 18.62
CA THR A 142 -10.79 1.04 18.57
C THR A 142 -10.85 -0.50 18.49
N ASN A 143 -12.05 -1.05 18.65
CA ASN A 143 -12.30 -2.47 18.53
C ASN A 143 -13.02 -2.78 17.22
N ILE A 144 -12.54 -3.73 16.45
CA ILE A 144 -13.11 -4.09 15.13
C ILE A 144 -14.56 -4.56 15.23
N VAL A 145 -15.00 -5.14 16.36
CA VAL A 145 -16.39 -5.58 16.56
C VAL A 145 -17.29 -4.36 16.83
N GLU A 146 -16.85 -3.44 17.70
CA GLU A 146 -17.56 -2.18 17.95
C GLU A 146 -17.67 -1.33 16.67
N LEU A 147 -16.61 -1.30 15.88
CA LEU A 147 -16.59 -0.62 14.59
C LEU A 147 -17.65 -1.24 13.63
N ALA A 148 -17.74 -2.57 13.58
CA ALA A 148 -18.75 -3.25 12.78
C ALA A 148 -20.20 -2.91 13.24
N GLU A 149 -20.42 -2.76 14.55
CA GLU A 149 -21.71 -2.32 15.10
C GLU A 149 -22.03 -0.85 14.73
N ILE A 150 -21.02 0.03 14.70
CA ILE A 150 -21.17 1.42 14.26
C ILE A 150 -21.57 1.46 12.78
N LEU A 151 -20.82 0.78 11.91
CA LEU A 151 -21.10 0.71 10.47
C LEU A 151 -22.45 0.08 10.16
N SER A 152 -22.91 -0.86 10.98
CA SER A 152 -24.24 -1.50 10.83
C SER A 152 -25.42 -0.58 11.16
N LYS A 153 -25.18 0.62 11.66
CA LYS A 153 -26.20 1.67 11.88
C LYS A 153 -26.32 2.63 10.70
N ASP A 154 -25.36 2.64 9.79
CA ASP A 154 -25.35 3.46 8.58
C ASP A 154 -25.86 2.65 7.39
N GLN A 155 -27.03 3.05 6.86
CA GLN A 155 -27.68 2.36 5.74
C GLN A 155 -26.77 2.27 4.50
N SER A 156 -25.94 3.29 4.25
CA SER A 156 -25.04 3.30 3.09
C SER A 156 -23.93 2.25 3.22
N TYR A 157 -23.40 2.02 4.43
CA TYR A 157 -22.44 0.95 4.68
C TYR A 157 -23.08 -0.43 4.60
N ILE A 158 -24.33 -0.59 5.06
CA ILE A 158 -25.09 -1.84 4.90
C ILE A 158 -25.24 -2.18 3.42
N GLU A 159 -25.71 -1.24 2.60
CA GLU A 159 -25.90 -1.43 1.15
C GLU A 159 -24.59 -1.77 0.43
N MET A 160 -23.51 -1.06 0.72
CA MET A 160 -22.21 -1.35 0.13
C MET A 160 -21.67 -2.72 0.58
N SER A 161 -21.85 -3.09 1.84
CA SER A 161 -21.46 -4.37 2.39
C SER A 161 -22.19 -5.53 1.73
N GLN A 162 -23.53 -5.40 1.58
CA GLN A 162 -24.37 -6.37 0.89
C GLN A 162 -23.95 -6.53 -0.59
N ALA A 163 -23.69 -5.43 -1.29
CA ALA A 163 -23.22 -5.46 -2.68
C ALA A 163 -21.84 -6.12 -2.84
N ALA A 164 -20.95 -5.95 -1.85
CA ALA A 164 -19.58 -6.43 -1.90
C ALA A 164 -19.42 -7.90 -1.44
N TYR A 165 -20.16 -8.31 -0.41
CA TYR A 165 -19.95 -9.58 0.30
C TYR A 165 -21.25 -10.32 0.64
N GLU A 166 -22.42 -9.86 0.21
CA GLU A 166 -23.75 -10.45 0.50
C GLU A 166 -24.05 -10.59 2.01
N ARG A 167 -23.50 -9.65 2.82
CA ARG A 167 -23.64 -9.66 4.29
C ARG A 167 -23.56 -8.24 4.87
N ASN A 168 -24.04 -8.07 6.08
CA ASN A 168 -23.93 -6.80 6.81
C ASN A 168 -22.47 -6.51 7.20
N PRO A 169 -22.15 -5.25 7.53
CA PRO A 169 -20.82 -4.91 8.04
C PRO A 169 -20.45 -5.79 9.25
N ASP A 170 -19.28 -6.41 9.16
CA ASP A 170 -18.69 -7.20 10.25
C ASP A 170 -17.16 -7.18 10.11
N PRO A 171 -16.38 -7.72 11.05
CA PRO A 171 -14.92 -7.75 10.96
C PRO A 171 -14.38 -8.40 9.68
N TYR A 172 -15.08 -9.40 9.14
CA TYR A 172 -14.74 -10.06 7.88
C TYR A 172 -14.81 -9.08 6.69
N VAL A 173 -15.92 -8.32 6.61
CA VAL A 173 -16.14 -7.32 5.54
C VAL A 173 -15.11 -6.20 5.61
N ILE A 174 -14.93 -5.61 6.79
CA ILE A 174 -14.05 -4.45 6.99
C ILE A 174 -12.61 -4.78 6.56
N THR A 175 -12.06 -5.87 7.08
CA THR A 175 -10.67 -6.25 6.80
C THR A 175 -10.45 -6.60 5.33
N ARG A 176 -11.40 -7.29 4.71
CA ARG A 176 -11.28 -7.72 3.32
C ARG A 176 -11.51 -6.59 2.33
N ALA A 177 -12.43 -5.70 2.62
CA ALA A 177 -12.69 -4.55 1.75
C ALA A 177 -11.47 -3.62 1.70
N ILE A 178 -10.91 -3.23 2.85
CA ILE A 178 -9.71 -2.39 2.89
C ILE A 178 -8.54 -3.08 2.18
N ALA A 179 -8.30 -4.36 2.45
CA ALA A 179 -7.25 -5.13 1.79
C ALA A 179 -7.48 -5.25 0.26
N ASN A 180 -8.74 -5.29 -0.22
CA ASN A 180 -9.05 -5.31 -1.65
C ASN A 180 -8.67 -3.99 -2.32
N PHE A 181 -8.92 -2.85 -1.66
CA PHE A 181 -8.44 -1.54 -2.11
C PHE A 181 -6.90 -1.46 -2.09
N GLU A 182 -6.25 -1.80 -0.98
CA GLU A 182 -4.80 -1.70 -0.85
C GLU A 182 -4.04 -2.56 -1.87
N ARG A 183 -4.60 -3.71 -2.29
CA ARG A 183 -4.01 -4.54 -3.36
C ARG A 183 -3.95 -3.87 -4.71
N THR A 184 -4.70 -2.79 -4.93
CA THR A 184 -4.66 -2.02 -6.18
C THR A 184 -3.68 -0.84 -6.13
N LEU A 185 -2.95 -0.66 -5.04
CA LEU A 185 -1.94 0.38 -4.91
C LEU A 185 -0.64 -0.01 -5.64
N ILE A 186 -0.74 -0.15 -6.97
CA ILE A 186 0.34 -0.63 -7.82
C ILE A 186 1.09 0.54 -8.45
N SER A 187 2.40 0.58 -8.21
CA SER A 187 3.33 1.58 -8.72
C SER A 187 4.42 0.89 -9.55
N GLY A 188 4.41 1.09 -10.87
CA GLY A 188 5.30 0.42 -11.81
C GLY A 188 5.54 1.20 -13.10
N ASN A 189 5.41 2.56 -13.07
CA ASN A 189 5.61 3.42 -14.22
C ASN A 189 6.60 4.56 -13.94
N SER A 190 7.61 4.31 -13.11
CA SER A 190 8.70 5.25 -12.85
C SER A 190 9.63 5.43 -14.05
N ALA A 191 10.52 6.41 -14.00
CA ALA A 191 11.55 6.58 -15.04
C ALA A 191 12.43 5.32 -15.17
N PHE A 192 12.71 4.62 -14.05
CA PHE A 192 13.41 3.34 -14.07
C PHE A 192 12.61 2.27 -14.83
N ASP A 193 11.30 2.13 -14.58
CA ASP A 193 10.47 1.13 -15.25
C ASP A 193 10.40 1.37 -16.75
N GLN A 194 10.24 2.62 -17.15
CA GLN A 194 10.27 3.04 -18.55
C GLN A 194 11.60 2.69 -19.22
N TYR A 195 12.72 2.90 -18.51
CA TYR A 195 14.06 2.61 -19.02
C TYR A 195 14.33 1.10 -19.09
N TYR A 196 14.04 0.40 -18.02
CA TYR A 196 14.47 -0.99 -17.82
C TYR A 196 13.53 -1.99 -18.50
N TYR A 197 12.22 -1.87 -18.25
CA TYR A 197 11.21 -2.80 -18.75
C TYR A 197 10.64 -2.39 -20.11
N LEU A 198 10.39 -1.10 -20.33
CA LEU A 198 9.77 -0.62 -21.56
C LEU A 198 10.76 -0.17 -22.64
N GLY A 199 12.06 -0.26 -22.37
CA GLY A 199 13.13 0.01 -23.34
C GLY A 199 13.33 1.48 -23.72
N ASN A 200 12.68 2.42 -23.03
CA ASN A 200 12.85 3.86 -23.26
C ASN A 200 14.22 4.35 -22.75
N LYS A 201 15.23 4.31 -23.57
CA LYS A 201 16.61 4.69 -23.21
C LYS A 201 16.78 6.16 -22.80
N MET A 202 15.79 7.01 -23.04
CA MET A 202 15.78 8.42 -22.68
C MET A 202 15.09 8.70 -21.34
N ALA A 203 14.43 7.71 -20.71
CA ALA A 203 13.69 7.89 -19.47
C ALA A 203 14.60 8.21 -18.27
N LEU A 204 15.83 7.69 -18.24
CA LEU A 204 16.81 8.04 -17.24
C LEU A 204 17.84 9.04 -17.81
N SER A 205 18.16 10.08 -17.03
CA SER A 205 19.26 10.98 -17.31
C SER A 205 20.62 10.27 -17.24
N SER A 206 21.68 10.90 -17.76
CA SER A 206 23.04 10.35 -17.64
C SER A 206 23.48 10.17 -16.18
N VAL A 207 23.13 11.08 -15.30
CA VAL A 207 23.45 11.02 -13.86
C VAL A 207 22.68 9.86 -13.20
N GLN A 208 21.40 9.68 -13.52
CA GLN A 208 20.60 8.55 -13.02
C GLN A 208 21.13 7.20 -13.50
N LYS A 209 21.68 7.11 -14.72
CA LYS A 209 22.31 5.88 -15.21
C LYS A 209 23.59 5.55 -14.46
N ILE A 210 24.41 6.56 -14.11
CA ILE A 210 25.58 6.37 -13.24
C ILE A 210 25.12 5.85 -11.86
N GLY A 211 24.07 6.45 -11.29
CA GLY A 211 23.48 5.99 -10.02
C GLY A 211 22.94 4.56 -10.09
N LEU A 212 22.31 4.18 -11.21
CA LEU A 212 21.85 2.81 -11.47
C LEU A 212 23.03 1.83 -11.44
N ASP A 213 24.11 2.15 -12.14
CA ASP A 213 25.31 1.29 -12.18
C ASP A 213 25.95 1.17 -10.79
N LEU A 214 25.96 2.25 -9.99
CA LEU A 214 26.42 2.23 -8.61
C LEU A 214 25.52 1.36 -7.72
N PHE A 215 24.21 1.47 -7.86
CA PHE A 215 23.22 0.73 -7.07
C PHE A 215 23.38 -0.79 -7.20
N PHE A 216 23.58 -1.27 -8.43
CA PHE A 216 23.78 -2.70 -8.71
C PHE A 216 25.26 -3.13 -8.62
N GLY A 217 26.19 -2.18 -8.63
CA GLY A 217 27.64 -2.40 -8.61
C GLY A 217 28.30 -2.02 -7.28
N LYS A 218 29.12 -0.96 -7.30
CA LYS A 218 30.00 -0.55 -6.19
C LYS A 218 29.27 -0.37 -4.85
N ALA A 219 28.06 0.22 -4.85
CA ALA A 219 27.30 0.47 -3.63
C ALA A 219 26.56 -0.77 -3.12
N ASN A 220 26.41 -1.83 -3.95
CA ASN A 220 25.79 -3.11 -3.59
C ASN A 220 24.40 -3.01 -2.94
N CYS A 221 23.64 -1.96 -3.22
CA CYS A 221 22.30 -1.74 -2.64
C CYS A 221 21.33 -2.86 -3.02
N SER A 222 21.48 -3.42 -4.24
CA SER A 222 20.63 -4.48 -4.77
C SER A 222 20.76 -5.81 -4.02
N SER A 223 21.78 -6.00 -3.17
CA SER A 223 21.89 -7.19 -2.31
C SER A 223 20.73 -7.31 -1.30
N CYS A 224 20.17 -6.18 -0.87
CA CYS A 224 19.00 -6.10 -0.01
C CYS A 224 17.78 -5.55 -0.77
N HIS A 225 17.99 -4.59 -1.67
CA HIS A 225 16.96 -3.88 -2.43
C HIS A 225 16.91 -4.36 -3.89
N GLY A 226 16.86 -5.69 -4.10
CA GLY A 226 16.77 -6.31 -5.42
C GLY A 226 15.32 -6.56 -5.87
N GLY A 227 15.19 -7.10 -7.10
CA GLY A 227 13.92 -7.45 -7.71
C GLY A 227 13.10 -6.24 -8.18
N PHE A 228 11.93 -6.53 -8.79
CA PHE A 228 11.07 -5.51 -9.37
C PHE A 228 10.54 -4.51 -8.33
N ASN A 229 10.40 -4.92 -7.08
CA ASN A 229 9.89 -4.07 -5.99
C ASN A 229 11.02 -3.45 -5.13
N PHE A 230 12.27 -3.53 -5.56
CA PHE A 230 13.43 -2.99 -4.85
C PHE A 230 13.48 -3.41 -3.37
N THR A 231 13.18 -4.67 -3.09
CA THR A 231 13.30 -5.31 -1.78
C THR A 231 13.32 -6.82 -1.94
N GLN A 232 14.11 -7.50 -1.13
CA GLN A 232 14.08 -8.95 -0.96
C GLN A 232 13.28 -9.38 0.27
N TYR A 233 12.65 -8.42 0.97
CA TYR A 233 11.86 -8.62 2.18
C TYR A 233 12.63 -9.31 3.34
N ALA A 234 13.96 -9.40 3.25
CA ALA A 234 14.79 -9.93 4.33
C ALA A 234 14.71 -9.04 5.60
N PHE A 235 15.11 -9.58 6.74
CA PHE A 235 15.19 -8.83 7.98
C PHE A 235 16.64 -8.49 8.28
N GLU A 236 16.94 -7.19 8.31
CA GLU A 236 18.29 -6.71 8.48
C GLU A 236 18.37 -5.63 9.56
N ASN A 237 19.51 -5.54 10.22
CA ASN A 237 19.91 -4.39 11.02
C ASN A 237 20.86 -3.56 10.18
N ASN A 238 20.48 -2.33 9.91
CA ASN A 238 21.24 -1.42 9.04
C ASN A 238 22.34 -0.61 9.77
N GLY A 239 22.55 -0.88 11.07
CA GLY A 239 23.53 -0.15 11.85
C GLY A 239 23.19 1.33 12.06
N LEU A 240 21.89 1.67 12.12
CA LEU A 240 21.47 3.06 12.36
C LEU A 240 21.97 3.56 13.72
N TYR A 241 21.95 2.70 14.72
CA TYR A 241 22.41 2.96 16.08
C TYR A 241 23.37 1.87 16.59
N GLU A 242 24.17 2.21 17.57
CA GLU A 242 24.96 1.22 18.34
C GLU A 242 24.06 0.42 19.30
N SER A 243 23.00 1.05 19.80
CA SER A 243 21.94 0.46 20.61
C SER A 243 20.59 1.02 20.16
N PHE A 244 19.60 0.16 20.05
CA PHE A 244 18.25 0.52 19.63
C PHE A 244 17.28 0.41 20.79
N ASP A 245 16.38 1.39 20.94
CA ASP A 245 15.25 1.29 21.86
C ASP A 245 14.18 0.34 21.30
N ASP A 246 14.01 0.30 19.98
CA ASP A 246 13.08 -0.63 19.33
C ASP A 246 13.75 -1.99 19.09
N PRO A 247 13.26 -3.06 19.73
CA PRO A 247 13.86 -4.39 19.58
C PRO A 247 13.58 -5.04 18.21
N GLY A 248 12.79 -4.41 17.32
CA GLY A 248 12.48 -4.93 16.00
C GLY A 248 11.86 -6.33 16.04
N ARG A 249 12.32 -7.20 15.17
CA ARG A 249 11.82 -8.57 15.02
C ARG A 249 11.97 -9.43 16.28
N PHE A 250 12.91 -9.13 17.16
CA PHE A 250 13.06 -9.79 18.45
C PHE A 250 11.76 -9.80 19.29
N ARG A 251 10.87 -8.80 19.12
CA ARG A 251 9.55 -8.78 19.77
C ARG A 251 8.74 -10.05 19.53
N LEU A 252 8.89 -10.66 18.35
CA LEU A 252 8.07 -11.78 17.90
C LEU A 252 8.61 -13.14 18.39
N ASN A 253 9.91 -13.36 18.27
CA ASN A 253 10.50 -14.70 18.45
C ASN A 253 11.47 -14.83 19.62
N ARG A 254 11.85 -13.70 20.25
CA ARG A 254 12.82 -13.65 21.35
C ARG A 254 14.21 -14.20 20.99
N ASP A 255 14.52 -14.29 19.69
CA ASP A 255 15.86 -14.67 19.24
C ASP A 255 16.77 -13.43 19.24
N SER A 256 17.88 -13.49 20.00
CA SER A 256 18.85 -12.40 20.09
C SER A 256 19.50 -12.06 18.75
N ALA A 257 19.56 -12.99 17.81
CA ALA A 257 20.03 -12.74 16.45
C ALA A 257 19.12 -11.79 15.68
N ASP A 258 17.83 -11.70 16.04
CA ASP A 258 16.83 -10.82 15.43
C ASP A 258 16.63 -9.48 16.16
N LEU A 259 17.44 -9.20 17.19
CA LEU A 259 17.38 -7.93 17.91
C LEU A 259 17.69 -6.76 16.95
N SER A 260 16.76 -5.80 16.91
CA SER A 260 16.82 -4.59 16.08
C SER A 260 16.95 -4.86 14.58
N ARG A 261 16.41 -5.99 14.13
CA ARG A 261 16.22 -6.26 12.70
C ARG A 261 14.82 -5.86 12.26
N PHE A 262 14.77 -5.24 11.07
CA PHE A 262 13.54 -4.79 10.43
C PHE A 262 13.49 -5.32 9.01
N LYS A 263 12.27 -5.50 8.50
CA LYS A 263 12.05 -5.87 7.10
C LYS A 263 12.61 -4.81 6.18
N VAL A 264 13.43 -5.20 5.22
CA VAL A 264 13.95 -4.32 4.17
C VAL A 264 12.77 -3.76 3.38
N PRO A 265 12.57 -2.43 3.36
CA PRO A 265 11.45 -1.81 2.66
C PRO A 265 11.67 -1.78 1.14
N SER A 266 10.58 -1.64 0.38
CA SER A 266 10.67 -1.24 -1.01
C SER A 266 11.26 0.16 -1.14
N LEU A 267 12.02 0.41 -2.22
CA LEU A 267 12.50 1.75 -2.56
C LEU A 267 11.65 2.44 -3.64
N ARG A 268 10.55 1.82 -4.05
CA ARG A 268 9.65 2.49 -4.99
C ARG A 268 9.08 3.76 -4.37
N ASN A 269 9.13 4.85 -5.13
CA ASN A 269 8.72 6.19 -4.68
C ASN A 269 9.50 6.73 -3.48
N VAL A 270 10.67 6.18 -3.17
CA VAL A 270 11.42 6.50 -1.94
C VAL A 270 11.70 8.00 -1.78
N ALA A 271 11.84 8.76 -2.86
CA ALA A 271 12.05 10.20 -2.81
C ALA A 271 10.87 11.00 -2.19
N LEU A 272 9.69 10.40 -2.10
CA LEU A 272 8.48 11.02 -1.57
C LEU A 272 8.17 10.61 -0.12
N THR A 273 8.95 9.69 0.45
CA THR A 273 8.60 9.03 1.73
C THR A 273 9.49 9.46 2.89
N ALA A 274 10.09 10.64 2.81
CA ALA A 274 10.80 11.23 3.94
C ALA A 274 9.80 11.56 5.09
N PRO A 275 10.25 11.47 6.37
CA PRO A 275 11.58 11.09 6.84
C PRO A 275 11.82 9.58 6.80
N TYR A 276 13.08 9.17 6.80
CA TYR A 276 13.52 7.80 6.56
C TYR A 276 13.86 7.04 7.83
N MET A 277 14.05 5.74 7.70
CA MET A 277 14.32 4.73 8.72
C MET A 277 13.04 4.30 9.45
N HIS A 278 13.18 3.38 10.42
CA HIS A 278 12.03 2.86 11.17
C HIS A 278 11.40 3.90 12.08
N ASP A 279 12.16 4.90 12.46
CA ASP A 279 11.82 5.97 13.41
C ASP A 279 11.78 7.38 12.78
N GLY A 280 12.02 7.48 11.46
CA GLY A 280 12.03 8.78 10.78
C GLY A 280 13.22 9.67 11.13
N SER A 281 14.33 9.10 11.61
CA SER A 281 15.48 9.88 12.11
C SER A 281 16.33 10.55 11.03
N LEU A 282 16.28 10.08 9.79
CA LEU A 282 17.01 10.68 8.67
C LEU A 282 16.05 11.47 7.76
N LEU A 283 16.42 12.71 7.45
CA LEU A 283 15.49 13.65 6.81
C LEU A 283 15.63 13.71 5.28
N SER A 284 16.75 13.26 4.73
CA SER A 284 16.98 13.31 3.28
C SER A 284 17.56 12.01 2.74
N LEU A 285 17.40 11.76 1.43
CA LEU A 285 18.05 10.63 0.75
C LEU A 285 19.59 10.75 0.80
N THR A 286 20.10 11.97 0.83
CA THR A 286 21.55 12.20 1.00
C THR A 286 22.02 11.67 2.35
N ASP A 287 21.30 11.98 3.45
CA ASP A 287 21.62 11.46 4.78
C ASP A 287 21.58 9.93 4.82
N VAL A 288 20.60 9.33 4.13
CA VAL A 288 20.50 7.87 4.02
C VAL A 288 21.67 7.27 3.28
N VAL A 289 22.04 7.83 2.13
CA VAL A 289 23.15 7.34 1.33
C VAL A 289 24.47 7.52 2.06
N GLU A 290 24.67 8.65 2.75
CA GLU A 290 25.89 8.88 3.56
C GLU A 290 25.96 7.94 4.76
N HIS A 291 24.85 7.65 5.44
CA HIS A 291 24.82 6.62 6.49
C HIS A 291 25.35 5.27 5.98
N TYR A 292 24.95 4.83 4.78
CA TYR A 292 25.47 3.60 4.17
C TYR A 292 26.88 3.77 3.65
N ASN A 293 27.26 4.96 3.16
CA ASN A 293 28.62 5.29 2.69
C ASN A 293 29.63 5.16 3.83
N GLU A 294 29.27 5.58 5.03
CA GLU A 294 30.07 5.42 6.26
C GLU A 294 30.09 3.97 6.78
N GLY A 295 29.16 3.11 6.34
CA GLY A 295 29.03 1.72 6.76
C GLY A 295 28.23 1.51 8.05
N GLY A 296 27.45 2.50 8.47
CA GLY A 296 26.59 2.45 9.66
C GLY A 296 27.37 2.35 10.99
N LYS A 297 26.64 2.43 12.10
CA LYS A 297 27.22 2.28 13.45
C LYS A 297 27.53 0.82 13.78
N ASN A 298 28.32 0.60 14.79
CA ASN A 298 28.75 -0.74 15.19
C ASN A 298 27.74 -1.36 16.14
N HIS A 299 26.89 -2.25 15.61
CA HIS A 299 25.88 -3.02 16.37
C HIS A 299 26.18 -4.52 16.19
N PRO A 300 26.03 -5.37 17.24
CA PRO A 300 26.33 -6.82 17.16
C PRO A 300 25.60 -7.55 16.03
N ASN A 301 24.35 -7.16 15.75
CA ASN A 301 23.52 -7.76 14.70
C ASN A 301 23.53 -6.96 13.38
N LYS A 302 24.41 -5.95 13.22
CA LYS A 302 24.51 -5.23 11.96
C LYS A 302 24.77 -6.21 10.83
N SER A 303 24.03 -6.05 9.73
CA SER A 303 24.20 -6.86 8.52
C SER A 303 25.67 -6.81 8.05
N SER A 304 26.24 -7.98 7.74
CA SER A 304 27.58 -8.09 7.19
C SER A 304 27.74 -7.47 5.79
N GLN A 305 26.60 -7.19 5.13
CA GLN A 305 26.57 -6.49 3.84
C GLN A 305 26.86 -4.98 3.99
N ILE A 306 26.65 -4.40 5.19
CA ILE A 306 26.81 -2.98 5.44
C ILE A 306 28.24 -2.71 5.86
N LYS A 307 29.00 -2.09 4.94
CA LYS A 307 30.42 -1.74 5.05
C LYS A 307 30.62 -0.37 4.44
N PRO A 308 31.70 0.37 4.80
CA PRO A 308 32.04 1.62 4.13
C PRO A 308 32.14 1.43 2.61
N LEU A 309 31.41 2.27 1.85
CA LEU A 309 31.31 2.15 0.40
C LEU A 309 32.37 2.97 -0.32
N HIS A 310 32.97 3.97 0.36
CA HIS A 310 33.97 4.88 -0.20
C HIS A 310 33.47 5.56 -1.49
N LEU A 311 32.21 6.03 -1.47
CA LEU A 311 31.64 6.82 -2.55
C LEU A 311 32.19 8.24 -2.49
N SER A 312 32.54 8.79 -3.63
CA SER A 312 32.81 10.22 -3.77
C SER A 312 31.51 11.03 -3.73
N GLU A 313 31.56 12.31 -3.47
CA GLU A 313 30.43 13.23 -3.48
C GLU A 313 29.61 13.13 -4.79
N GLY A 314 30.28 13.06 -5.94
CA GLY A 314 29.62 12.89 -7.24
C GLY A 314 28.89 11.54 -7.38
N GLU A 315 29.41 10.46 -6.78
CA GLU A 315 28.76 9.15 -6.75
C GLU A 315 27.56 9.14 -5.81
N VAL A 316 27.63 9.84 -4.67
CA VAL A 316 26.46 10.03 -3.75
C VAL A 316 25.35 10.77 -4.49
N ILE A 317 25.65 11.89 -5.15
CA ILE A 317 24.67 12.65 -5.95
C ILE A 317 24.03 11.78 -7.04
N ALA A 318 24.83 10.98 -7.74
CA ALA A 318 24.32 10.09 -8.79
C ALA A 318 23.41 9.01 -8.23
N LEU A 319 23.74 8.42 -7.08
CA LEU A 319 22.94 7.40 -6.43
C LEU A 319 21.61 7.98 -5.92
N VAL A 320 21.62 9.16 -5.29
CA VAL A 320 20.40 9.88 -4.89
C VAL A 320 19.54 10.18 -6.11
N SER A 321 20.12 10.68 -7.20
CA SER A 321 19.39 10.96 -8.44
C SER A 321 18.73 9.70 -9.03
N PHE A 322 19.40 8.55 -8.95
CA PHE A 322 18.78 7.28 -9.35
C PHE A 322 17.59 6.92 -8.46
N LEU A 323 17.71 7.06 -7.13
CA LEU A 323 16.60 6.79 -6.19
C LEU A 323 15.40 7.71 -6.47
N GLU A 324 15.61 8.96 -6.85
CA GLU A 324 14.56 9.87 -7.32
C GLU A 324 13.87 9.34 -8.59
N GLY A 325 14.64 8.69 -9.47
CA GLY A 325 14.15 8.05 -10.69
C GLY A 325 13.23 6.84 -10.46
N LEU A 326 13.05 6.38 -9.20
CA LEU A 326 12.09 5.35 -8.81
C LEU A 326 10.69 5.92 -8.50
N THR A 327 10.48 7.22 -8.67
CA THR A 327 9.20 7.88 -8.45
C THR A 327 8.24 7.66 -9.62
N ASP A 328 7.05 7.17 -9.30
CA ASP A 328 5.95 6.97 -10.25
C ASP A 328 4.91 8.10 -10.07
N TYR A 329 5.03 9.14 -10.89
CA TYR A 329 4.12 10.28 -10.84
C TYR A 329 2.70 9.90 -11.25
N SER A 330 2.51 8.89 -12.11
CA SER A 330 1.18 8.43 -12.50
C SER A 330 0.43 7.77 -11.35
N PHE A 331 1.14 7.08 -10.46
CA PHE A 331 0.59 6.47 -9.25
C PHE A 331 0.10 7.52 -8.25
N ILE A 332 0.93 8.49 -7.90
CA ILE A 332 0.61 9.49 -6.87
C ILE A 332 -0.43 10.53 -7.31
N THR A 333 -0.66 10.67 -8.62
CA THR A 333 -1.66 11.58 -9.19
C THR A 333 -2.92 10.85 -9.68
N ASN A 334 -3.00 9.53 -9.52
CA ASN A 334 -4.15 8.74 -9.96
C ASN A 334 -5.40 9.09 -9.14
N LYS A 335 -6.38 9.72 -9.78
CA LYS A 335 -7.64 10.15 -9.14
C LYS A 335 -8.50 8.99 -8.62
N LEU A 336 -8.34 7.79 -9.16
CA LEU A 336 -9.04 6.61 -8.64
C LEU A 336 -8.57 6.24 -7.24
N LEU A 337 -7.31 6.54 -6.90
CA LEU A 337 -6.69 6.23 -5.62
C LEU A 337 -6.75 7.38 -4.60
N GLN A 338 -7.31 8.54 -4.99
CA GLN A 338 -7.54 9.69 -4.09
C GLN A 338 -8.88 9.54 -3.36
N PRO A 339 -9.14 10.25 -2.25
CA PRO A 339 -10.42 10.25 -1.54
C PRO A 339 -11.64 10.47 -2.41
#